data_4881c1703d162bb6bb41bebb1e09e42e
#
_entry.id   4881c1703d162bb6bb41bebb1e09e42e
#
_cell.length_a   1.000
_cell.length_b   1.000
_cell.length_c   1.000
_cell.angle_alpha   90.00
_cell.angle_beta   90.00
_cell.angle_gamma   90.00
#
_symmetry.space_group_name_H-M   'P 1'
#
loop_
_entity.id
_entity.type
_entity.pdbx_description
1 polymer ?
#
loop_
_entity_poly.entity_id
_entity_poly.type
_entity_poly.pdbx_seq_one_letter_code
_entity_poly.pdbx_strand_id
1 'polypeptide(L)'
;VMFLTGTDEHGQKIEDKAREAGVSPKEFVDRIVEGPQGVKDLWKLMNISNDRFIRTTDDYHVSAIQKIFKAMYDNGDIYKGKYVGKYCKPCESFWTESQLVDGKCPDCGREVQDAEEEAYFFRLSKYADRIQDLLENTDFLEPRSRVNEMVNNFIKPGLEDLCVSRTSFTWGVPVDFDPGHVVYVWVDALFNYMTALGFMNDKYDDYDKYWPADVHFVGKEIVRFHSIIWPAFCMSLGLPLPKKVFGHGWLLLDGGKMSKSKGNVVDPYVLAGRFGVDALRFFLLRTFPFGTDGNFSNELLIQTINTDLANDLGNLVSRTTAMVGKYFGEHLPEGSGATEDERGLADMIAQAKGNVELSMNFPEGDPLKFDAELVLQAAGLRDAYEEQMEQYAFQNALAEVFKLIGRANKYIDENKPWLLAKDESQKPRLAHVLYNLLECVRLSAVLLTPFMPATCEKIFAQIGADEGLRTWESAGQWGLLPTGASVSKGENLFPRIDMEKELKALEELHAQAAAPAADKEKAPEYITIDDFNKVHFVTAKILACEAVKKSKKLLCFTLDCGEGKPRQILSGIHEYYEPEELVGKTVVACTNLAPRKMMGLESNGMLISAVKEEPDGSEKLHLIMLDDKVPAGYGLC
;
A
#
# COMPACT_ATOMS: atom_id res chain seq x y z
N VAL A 1 22.77 -1.53 -12.04
CA VAL A 1 21.51 -2.03 -11.45
C VAL A 1 20.43 -1.92 -12.49
N MET A 2 19.49 -2.87 -12.53
CA MET A 2 18.25 -2.81 -13.30
C MET A 2 17.09 -2.86 -12.30
N PHE A 3 16.33 -1.78 -12.21
CA PHE A 3 15.14 -1.72 -11.37
C PHE A 3 13.88 -1.83 -12.22
N LEU A 4 13.21 -2.97 -12.13
CA LEU A 4 11.97 -3.28 -12.84
C LEU A 4 10.77 -3.08 -11.92
N THR A 5 9.74 -2.43 -12.43
CA THR A 5 8.40 -2.38 -11.85
C THR A 5 7.35 -2.55 -12.95
N GLY A 6 6.08 -2.71 -12.60
CA GLY A 6 5.02 -2.86 -13.60
C GLY A 6 3.66 -3.09 -12.99
N THR A 7 2.71 -3.41 -13.87
CA THR A 7 1.32 -3.67 -13.50
C THR A 7 0.86 -5.04 -14.01
N ASP A 8 0.18 -5.79 -13.13
CA ASP A 8 -0.59 -6.97 -13.47
C ASP A 8 -2.02 -6.54 -13.81
N GLU A 9 -2.42 -6.78 -15.08
CA GLU A 9 -3.60 -6.14 -15.69
C GLU A 9 -4.67 -7.12 -16.16
N HIS A 10 -4.43 -8.43 -16.05
CA HIS A 10 -5.36 -9.45 -16.50
C HIS A 10 -6.25 -9.99 -15.36
N GLY A 11 -7.26 -10.77 -15.75
CA GLY A 11 -8.11 -11.53 -14.84
C GLY A 11 -9.55 -11.02 -14.74
N GLN A 12 -10.41 -11.88 -14.21
CA GLN A 12 -11.85 -11.68 -14.11
C GLN A 12 -12.24 -10.38 -13.40
N LYS A 13 -11.54 -10.04 -12.32
CA LYS A 13 -11.84 -8.83 -11.53
C LYS A 13 -11.69 -7.53 -12.33
N ILE A 14 -10.71 -7.49 -13.25
CA ILE A 14 -10.53 -6.36 -14.17
C ILE A 14 -11.64 -6.34 -15.22
N GLU A 15 -11.98 -7.51 -15.80
CA GLU A 15 -13.06 -7.64 -16.77
C GLU A 15 -14.40 -7.18 -16.19
N ASP A 16 -14.72 -7.58 -14.95
CA ASP A 16 -15.93 -7.17 -14.24
C ASP A 16 -15.97 -5.66 -13.99
N LYS A 17 -14.85 -5.08 -13.53
CA LYS A 17 -14.75 -3.63 -13.29
C LYS A 17 -14.85 -2.80 -14.57
N ALA A 18 -14.27 -3.28 -15.65
CA ALA A 18 -14.38 -2.64 -16.97
C ALA A 18 -15.83 -2.66 -17.46
N ARG A 19 -16.52 -3.80 -17.30
CA ARG A 19 -17.95 -3.95 -17.63
C ARG A 19 -18.82 -3.02 -16.79
N GLU A 20 -18.58 -2.91 -15.47
CA GLU A 20 -19.26 -1.95 -14.59
C GLU A 20 -19.04 -0.50 -15.05
N ALA A 21 -17.85 -0.19 -15.56
CA ALA A 21 -17.49 1.14 -16.07
C ALA A 21 -17.95 1.39 -17.51
N GLY A 22 -18.53 0.40 -18.20
CA GLY A 22 -19.01 0.50 -19.57
C GLY A 22 -17.89 0.68 -20.61
N VAL A 23 -16.68 0.18 -20.35
CA VAL A 23 -15.52 0.29 -21.25
C VAL A 23 -14.86 -1.08 -21.46
N SER A 24 -13.96 -1.16 -22.46
CA SER A 24 -13.15 -2.39 -22.62
C SER A 24 -12.16 -2.58 -21.46
N PRO A 25 -11.79 -3.83 -21.12
CA PRO A 25 -10.76 -4.08 -20.10
C PRO A 25 -9.46 -3.36 -20.39
N LYS A 26 -9.01 -3.31 -21.66
CA LYS A 26 -7.80 -2.58 -22.05
C LYS A 26 -7.89 -1.10 -21.76
N GLU A 27 -9.00 -0.46 -22.14
CA GLU A 27 -9.24 0.96 -21.86
C GLU A 27 -9.32 1.22 -20.35
N PHE A 28 -9.91 0.31 -19.59
CA PHE A 28 -10.00 0.43 -18.13
C PHE A 28 -8.62 0.45 -17.47
N VAL A 29 -7.73 -0.50 -17.83
CA VAL A 29 -6.37 -0.53 -17.28
C VAL A 29 -5.51 0.62 -17.80
N ASP A 30 -5.69 1.05 -19.07
CA ASP A 30 -4.98 2.21 -19.62
C ASP A 30 -5.30 3.49 -18.82
N ARG A 31 -6.55 3.68 -18.43
CA ARG A 31 -6.95 4.81 -17.57
C ARG A 31 -6.29 4.76 -16.19
N ILE A 32 -6.12 3.57 -15.62
CA ILE A 32 -5.48 3.40 -14.30
C ILE A 32 -3.97 3.61 -14.38
N VAL A 33 -3.33 3.13 -15.44
CA VAL A 33 -1.86 3.13 -15.55
C VAL A 33 -1.33 4.43 -16.15
N GLU A 34 -1.93 4.87 -17.27
CA GLU A 34 -1.47 6.01 -18.09
C GLU A 34 -2.32 7.28 -17.91
N GLY A 35 -3.49 7.15 -17.28
CA GLY A 35 -4.41 8.28 -17.08
C GLY A 35 -3.86 9.30 -16.08
N PRO A 36 -4.48 10.50 -16.01
CA PRO A 36 -4.10 11.52 -15.02
C PRO A 36 -4.17 10.97 -13.59
N GLN A 37 -3.12 11.20 -12.81
CA GLN A 37 -2.94 10.61 -11.47
C GLN A 37 -2.93 9.07 -11.48
N GLY A 38 -2.59 8.47 -12.60
CA GLY A 38 -2.40 7.03 -12.72
C GLY A 38 -1.11 6.54 -12.08
N VAL A 39 -0.86 5.24 -12.23
CA VAL A 39 0.32 4.59 -11.61
C VAL A 39 1.62 5.24 -12.05
N LYS A 40 1.80 5.50 -13.35
CA LYS A 40 3.04 6.11 -13.87
C LYS A 40 3.24 7.55 -13.38
N ASP A 41 2.16 8.33 -13.27
CA ASP A 41 2.25 9.68 -12.71
C ASP A 41 2.61 9.65 -11.22
N LEU A 42 2.07 8.66 -10.47
CA LEU A 42 2.44 8.46 -9.07
C LEU A 42 3.92 8.09 -8.92
N TRP A 43 4.45 7.21 -9.78
CA TRP A 43 5.87 6.84 -9.77
C TRP A 43 6.77 8.05 -10.01
N LYS A 44 6.40 8.90 -10.98
CA LYS A 44 7.12 10.18 -11.23
C LYS A 44 7.04 11.12 -10.03
N LEU A 45 5.84 11.33 -9.48
CA LEU A 45 5.64 12.17 -8.29
C LEU A 45 6.52 11.70 -7.12
N MET A 46 6.55 10.40 -6.87
CA MET A 46 7.29 9.80 -5.76
C MET A 46 8.79 9.63 -6.02
N ASN A 47 9.32 10.12 -7.14
CA ASN A 47 10.73 9.95 -7.53
C ASN A 47 11.17 8.48 -7.53
N ILE A 48 10.35 7.58 -8.06
CA ILE A 48 10.72 6.17 -8.24
C ILE A 48 11.67 6.06 -9.42
N SER A 49 12.89 5.56 -9.19
CA SER A 49 13.99 5.49 -10.16
C SER A 49 14.01 4.18 -10.95
N ASN A 50 12.84 3.65 -11.33
CA ASN A 50 12.77 2.44 -12.12
C ASN A 50 13.35 2.66 -13.53
N ASP A 51 14.18 1.70 -13.97
CA ASP A 51 14.76 1.69 -15.32
C ASP A 51 13.73 1.22 -16.35
N ARG A 52 12.80 0.34 -15.93
CA ARG A 52 11.80 -0.24 -16.82
C ARG A 52 10.46 -0.41 -16.11
N PHE A 53 9.38 -0.20 -16.87
CA PHE A 53 8.01 -0.42 -16.45
C PHE A 53 7.34 -1.38 -17.42
N ILE A 54 6.96 -2.58 -16.97
CA ILE A 54 6.25 -3.57 -17.76
C ILE A 54 4.74 -3.55 -17.46
N ARG A 55 3.95 -3.78 -18.51
CA ARG A 55 2.53 -4.07 -18.39
C ARG A 55 2.28 -5.49 -18.86
N THR A 56 1.53 -6.30 -18.14
CA THR A 56 1.24 -7.67 -18.58
C THR A 56 0.38 -7.70 -19.84
N THR A 57 -0.20 -6.57 -20.23
CA THR A 57 -0.90 -6.37 -21.51
C THR A 57 -0.01 -5.96 -22.68
N ASP A 58 1.32 -5.83 -22.49
CA ASP A 58 2.24 -5.54 -23.58
C ASP A 58 2.33 -6.76 -24.54
N ASP A 59 2.24 -6.53 -25.85
CA ASP A 59 2.19 -7.59 -26.88
C ASP A 59 3.39 -8.55 -26.81
N TYR A 60 4.59 -8.02 -26.54
CA TYR A 60 5.79 -8.84 -26.42
C TYR A 60 5.73 -9.77 -25.21
N HIS A 61 5.10 -9.32 -24.10
CA HIS A 61 4.90 -10.13 -22.92
C HIS A 61 3.86 -11.22 -23.19
N VAL A 62 2.70 -10.86 -23.73
CA VAL A 62 1.63 -11.80 -24.09
C VAL A 62 2.17 -12.91 -24.98
N SER A 63 2.91 -12.56 -26.07
CA SER A 63 3.53 -13.54 -26.97
C SER A 63 4.56 -14.44 -26.26
N ALA A 64 5.35 -13.89 -25.34
CA ALA A 64 6.31 -14.67 -24.57
C ALA A 64 5.59 -15.65 -23.61
N ILE A 65 4.52 -15.23 -22.93
CA ILE A 65 3.74 -16.09 -22.03
C ILE A 65 3.14 -17.29 -22.78
N GLN A 66 2.64 -17.09 -24.01
CA GLN A 66 2.16 -18.20 -24.85
C GLN A 66 3.23 -19.24 -25.11
N LYS A 67 4.44 -18.80 -25.47
CA LYS A 67 5.60 -19.69 -25.69
C LYS A 67 6.03 -20.41 -24.39
N ILE A 68 6.05 -19.68 -23.27
CA ILE A 68 6.40 -20.20 -21.94
C ILE A 68 5.41 -21.28 -21.50
N PHE A 69 4.11 -21.01 -21.61
CA PHE A 69 3.06 -21.96 -21.27
C PHE A 69 3.16 -23.22 -22.13
N LYS A 70 3.37 -23.05 -23.43
CA LYS A 70 3.60 -24.15 -24.37
C LYS A 70 4.85 -24.98 -24.02
N ALA A 71 5.96 -24.35 -23.65
CA ALA A 71 7.19 -25.04 -23.24
C ALA A 71 6.98 -25.89 -21.98
N MET A 72 6.27 -25.36 -20.95
CA MET A 72 5.94 -26.15 -19.76
C MET A 72 4.98 -27.32 -20.08
N TYR A 73 4.07 -27.12 -21.04
CA TYR A 73 3.19 -28.18 -21.52
C TYR A 73 3.98 -29.27 -22.27
N ASP A 74 4.88 -28.89 -23.17
CA ASP A 74 5.71 -29.82 -23.93
C ASP A 74 6.68 -30.61 -23.02
N ASN A 75 7.15 -30.01 -21.93
CA ASN A 75 7.94 -30.68 -20.90
C ASN A 75 7.13 -31.70 -20.07
N GLY A 76 5.80 -31.73 -20.23
CA GLY A 76 4.90 -32.58 -19.47
C GLY A 76 4.62 -32.11 -18.03
N ASP A 77 5.04 -30.89 -17.67
CA ASP A 77 4.76 -30.29 -16.37
C ASP A 77 3.40 -29.57 -16.33
N ILE A 78 2.85 -29.24 -17.49
CA ILE A 78 1.44 -28.86 -17.63
C ILE A 78 0.70 -30.01 -18.31
N TYR A 79 -0.47 -30.34 -17.81
CA TYR A 79 -1.34 -31.37 -18.37
C TYR A 79 -2.82 -30.94 -18.31
N LYS A 80 -3.62 -31.46 -19.23
CA LYS A 80 -5.04 -31.20 -19.30
C LYS A 80 -5.77 -32.16 -18.36
N GLY A 81 -6.66 -31.63 -17.54
CA GLY A 81 -7.42 -32.38 -16.55
C GLY A 81 -8.79 -31.77 -16.33
N LYS A 82 -9.48 -32.23 -15.29
CA LYS A 82 -10.77 -31.68 -14.89
C LYS A 82 -10.64 -31.05 -13.52
N TYR A 83 -11.01 -29.80 -13.42
CA TYR A 83 -11.17 -29.13 -12.13
C TYR A 83 -12.55 -29.50 -11.56
N VAL A 84 -12.56 -30.18 -10.43
CA VAL A 84 -13.77 -30.51 -9.70
C VAL A 84 -13.84 -29.59 -8.49
N GLY A 85 -14.91 -28.84 -8.38
CA GLY A 85 -15.06 -27.89 -7.27
C GLY A 85 -16.52 -27.52 -7.03
N LYS A 86 -16.73 -26.70 -6.01
CA LYS A 86 -18.03 -26.15 -5.66
C LYS A 86 -18.29 -24.89 -6.48
N TYR A 87 -19.14 -24.97 -7.48
CA TYR A 87 -19.42 -23.87 -8.40
C TYR A 87 -20.62 -23.05 -7.92
N CYS A 88 -20.41 -21.75 -7.81
CA CYS A 88 -21.47 -20.79 -7.58
C CYS A 88 -21.96 -20.22 -8.92
N LYS A 89 -23.11 -20.67 -9.41
CA LYS A 89 -23.65 -20.23 -10.71
C LYS A 89 -23.87 -18.70 -10.81
N PRO A 90 -24.37 -18.00 -9.76
CA PRO A 90 -24.56 -16.56 -9.84
C PRO A 90 -23.26 -15.74 -9.78
N CYS A 91 -22.18 -16.30 -9.21
CA CYS A 91 -20.86 -15.62 -9.15
C CYS A 91 -19.92 -16.15 -10.23
N GLU A 92 -20.32 -17.19 -10.97
CA GLU A 92 -19.52 -17.88 -11.99
C GLU A 92 -18.12 -18.28 -11.45
N SER A 93 -18.06 -18.68 -10.16
CA SER A 93 -16.80 -18.93 -9.44
C SER A 93 -16.77 -20.31 -8.84
N PHE A 94 -15.61 -20.96 -8.95
CA PHE A 94 -15.32 -22.23 -8.28
C PHE A 94 -14.66 -22.00 -6.93
N TRP A 95 -15.04 -22.83 -5.97
CA TRP A 95 -14.54 -22.82 -4.61
C TRP A 95 -14.12 -24.22 -4.17
N THR A 96 -13.08 -24.32 -3.38
CA THR A 96 -12.77 -25.55 -2.67
C THR A 96 -13.70 -25.68 -1.46
N GLU A 97 -13.91 -26.90 -0.97
CA GLU A 97 -14.72 -27.16 0.22
C GLU A 97 -14.29 -26.31 1.44
N SER A 98 -12.96 -26.13 1.60
CA SER A 98 -12.36 -25.35 2.68
C SER A 98 -12.56 -23.83 2.56
N GLN A 99 -12.91 -23.35 1.39
CA GLN A 99 -13.16 -21.92 1.12
C GLN A 99 -14.62 -21.52 1.34
N LEU A 100 -15.52 -22.50 1.45
CA LEU A 100 -16.92 -22.22 1.68
C LEU A 100 -17.15 -21.68 3.09
N VAL A 101 -18.08 -20.75 3.22
CA VAL A 101 -18.57 -20.25 4.50
C VAL A 101 -19.92 -20.91 4.78
N ASP A 102 -19.98 -21.74 5.81
CA ASP A 102 -21.17 -22.54 6.14
C ASP A 102 -21.70 -23.38 4.96
N GLY A 103 -20.80 -23.91 4.12
CA GLY A 103 -21.15 -24.70 2.93
C GLY A 103 -21.67 -23.87 1.74
N LYS A 104 -21.54 -22.54 1.78
CA LYS A 104 -22.05 -21.61 0.78
C LYS A 104 -20.94 -20.77 0.16
N CYS A 105 -21.24 -20.15 -0.98
CA CYS A 105 -20.34 -19.23 -1.65
C CYS A 105 -19.90 -18.09 -0.72
N PRO A 106 -18.59 -17.85 -0.53
CA PRO A 106 -18.11 -16.80 0.35
C PRO A 106 -18.43 -15.39 -0.15
N ASP A 107 -18.60 -15.22 -1.48
CA ASP A 107 -18.88 -13.91 -2.07
C ASP A 107 -20.34 -13.48 -1.95
N CYS A 108 -21.27 -14.40 -2.19
CA CYS A 108 -22.69 -14.05 -2.25
C CYS A 108 -23.59 -14.80 -1.26
N GLY A 109 -23.05 -15.75 -0.48
CA GLY A 109 -23.79 -16.54 0.52
C GLY A 109 -24.81 -17.54 -0.07
N ARG A 110 -24.80 -17.78 -1.38
CA ARG A 110 -25.74 -18.70 -2.05
C ARG A 110 -25.21 -20.13 -2.06
N GLU A 111 -26.13 -21.09 -2.26
CA GLU A 111 -25.80 -22.50 -2.45
C GLU A 111 -24.86 -22.69 -3.63
N VAL A 112 -23.89 -23.58 -3.49
CA VAL A 112 -22.96 -24.01 -4.52
C VAL A 112 -23.31 -25.41 -5.01
N GLN A 113 -22.93 -25.74 -6.23
CA GLN A 113 -23.17 -27.04 -6.85
C GLN A 113 -21.85 -27.69 -7.20
N ASP A 114 -21.76 -29.02 -7.14
CA ASP A 114 -20.61 -29.73 -7.69
C ASP A 114 -20.59 -29.53 -9.21
N ALA A 115 -19.45 -29.09 -9.70
CA ALA A 115 -19.23 -28.86 -11.13
C ALA A 115 -17.82 -29.30 -11.52
N GLU A 116 -17.69 -29.70 -12.78
CA GLU A 116 -16.42 -30.02 -13.40
C GLU A 116 -16.17 -29.04 -14.55
N GLU A 117 -14.96 -28.49 -14.60
CA GLU A 117 -14.47 -27.68 -15.71
C GLU A 117 -13.18 -28.28 -16.25
N GLU A 118 -13.05 -28.35 -17.56
CA GLU A 118 -11.79 -28.72 -18.19
C GLU A 118 -10.77 -27.60 -17.99
N ALA A 119 -9.59 -27.93 -17.51
CA ALA A 119 -8.55 -26.96 -17.23
C ALA A 119 -7.16 -27.59 -17.39
N TYR A 120 -6.16 -26.72 -17.49
CA TYR A 120 -4.75 -27.11 -17.45
C TYR A 120 -4.22 -27.03 -16.02
N PHE A 121 -3.42 -28.03 -15.62
CA PHE A 121 -2.79 -28.14 -14.33
C PHE A 121 -1.27 -28.18 -14.46
N PHE A 122 -0.59 -27.43 -13.59
CA PHE A 122 0.86 -27.52 -13.44
C PHE A 122 1.20 -28.46 -12.29
N ARG A 123 2.14 -29.38 -12.50
CA ARG A 123 2.61 -30.39 -11.53
C ARG A 123 3.41 -29.78 -10.39
N LEU A 124 2.79 -28.89 -9.61
CA LEU A 124 3.45 -28.20 -8.50
C LEU A 124 3.93 -29.20 -7.44
N SER A 125 3.17 -30.25 -7.18
CA SER A 125 3.51 -31.33 -6.25
C SER A 125 4.86 -32.00 -6.55
N LYS A 126 5.26 -32.09 -7.82
CA LYS A 126 6.56 -32.64 -8.27
C LYS A 126 7.76 -31.89 -7.69
N TYR A 127 7.59 -30.62 -7.33
CA TYR A 127 8.67 -29.73 -6.91
C TYR A 127 8.72 -29.53 -5.39
N ALA A 128 7.81 -30.16 -4.61
CA ALA A 128 7.63 -29.92 -3.19
C ALA A 128 8.92 -30.05 -2.38
N ASP A 129 9.65 -31.17 -2.53
CA ASP A 129 10.89 -31.42 -1.76
C ASP A 129 11.99 -30.39 -2.09
N ARG A 130 12.12 -30.01 -3.37
CA ARG A 130 13.11 -29.02 -3.79
C ARG A 130 12.79 -27.61 -3.29
N ILE A 131 11.49 -27.27 -3.23
CA ILE A 131 11.02 -26.00 -2.70
C ILE A 131 11.23 -25.96 -1.18
N GLN A 132 10.93 -27.07 -0.47
CA GLN A 132 11.18 -27.17 0.95
C GLN A 132 12.67 -26.96 1.26
N ASP A 133 13.55 -27.66 0.56
CA ASP A 133 14.99 -27.51 0.72
C ASP A 133 15.47 -26.07 0.48
N LEU A 134 14.97 -25.44 -0.59
CA LEU A 134 15.24 -24.03 -0.92
C LEU A 134 14.84 -23.09 0.23
N LEU A 135 13.65 -23.28 0.80
CA LEU A 135 13.11 -22.40 1.84
C LEU A 135 13.78 -22.62 3.20
N GLU A 136 14.09 -23.87 3.57
CA GLU A 136 14.60 -24.19 4.91
C GLU A 136 16.12 -24.03 5.01
N ASN A 137 16.87 -24.33 3.92
CA ASN A 137 18.32 -24.45 3.93
C ASN A 137 19.06 -23.32 3.22
N THR A 138 18.36 -22.28 2.72
CA THR A 138 18.99 -21.10 2.10
C THR A 138 18.35 -19.81 2.61
N ASP A 139 18.97 -18.66 2.23
CA ASP A 139 18.45 -17.32 2.50
C ASP A 139 17.55 -16.80 1.35
N PHE A 140 16.94 -17.71 0.60
CA PHE A 140 16.09 -17.37 -0.53
C PHE A 140 14.88 -16.54 -0.15
N LEU A 141 14.26 -16.82 1.02
CA LEU A 141 13.07 -16.11 1.51
C LEU A 141 13.33 -15.39 2.81
N GLU A 142 13.13 -14.07 2.81
CA GLU A 142 13.20 -13.21 3.99
C GLU A 142 11.90 -12.40 4.18
N PRO A 143 11.60 -11.95 5.42
CA PRO A 143 12.25 -12.36 6.69
C PRO A 143 11.94 -13.82 7.04
N ARG A 144 12.73 -14.42 7.94
CA ARG A 144 12.63 -15.85 8.31
C ARG A 144 11.24 -16.28 8.81
N SER A 145 10.45 -15.35 9.35
CA SER A 145 9.05 -15.59 9.72
C SER A 145 8.20 -16.06 8.54
N ARG A 146 8.48 -15.60 7.31
CA ARG A 146 7.78 -16.00 6.09
C ARG A 146 8.11 -17.44 5.68
N VAL A 147 9.35 -17.87 5.93
CA VAL A 147 9.72 -19.29 5.71
C VAL A 147 8.85 -20.20 6.56
N ASN A 148 8.74 -19.91 7.87
CA ASN A 148 7.93 -20.70 8.78
C ASN A 148 6.45 -20.73 8.35
N GLU A 149 5.92 -19.60 7.91
CA GLU A 149 4.56 -19.49 7.38
C GLU A 149 4.35 -20.37 6.14
N MET A 150 5.25 -20.28 5.15
CA MET A 150 5.15 -21.05 3.90
C MET A 150 5.30 -22.55 4.14
N VAL A 151 6.28 -22.95 4.93
CA VAL A 151 6.54 -24.37 5.23
C VAL A 151 5.38 -25.00 6.00
N ASN A 152 4.92 -24.33 7.06
CA ASN A 152 3.87 -24.92 7.93
C ASN A 152 2.50 -24.92 7.28
N ASN A 153 2.15 -23.87 6.51
CA ASN A 153 0.79 -23.73 5.98
C ASN A 153 0.62 -24.35 4.60
N PHE A 154 1.70 -24.54 3.82
CA PHE A 154 1.60 -24.99 2.45
C PHE A 154 2.44 -26.23 2.13
N ILE A 155 3.69 -26.31 2.58
CA ILE A 155 4.58 -27.43 2.24
C ILE A 155 4.24 -28.67 3.04
N LYS A 156 4.19 -28.59 4.37
CA LYS A 156 3.88 -29.73 5.26
C LYS A 156 2.52 -30.39 5.04
N PRO A 157 1.44 -29.64 4.75
CA PRO A 157 0.18 -30.25 4.38
C PRO A 157 0.21 -31.01 3.04
N GLY A 158 1.22 -30.76 2.20
CA GLY A 158 1.38 -31.30 0.86
C GLY A 158 0.97 -30.27 -0.21
N LEU A 159 1.83 -30.10 -1.23
CA LEU A 159 1.50 -29.29 -2.38
C LEU A 159 0.65 -30.08 -3.37
N GLU A 160 -0.49 -29.53 -3.73
CA GLU A 160 -1.34 -30.04 -4.81
C GLU A 160 -0.97 -29.39 -6.15
N ASP A 161 -1.30 -30.06 -7.27
CA ASP A 161 -1.11 -29.51 -8.59
C ASP A 161 -1.96 -28.26 -8.80
N LEU A 162 -1.37 -27.25 -9.42
CA LEU A 162 -1.97 -25.93 -9.56
C LEU A 162 -2.78 -25.83 -10.86
N CYS A 163 -4.05 -25.44 -10.77
CA CYS A 163 -4.83 -25.10 -11.96
C CYS A 163 -4.30 -23.80 -12.60
N VAL A 164 -3.81 -23.90 -13.85
CA VAL A 164 -3.08 -22.82 -14.56
C VAL A 164 -3.81 -22.29 -15.80
N SER A 165 -5.09 -22.63 -15.97
CA SER A 165 -5.94 -22.00 -16.99
C SER A 165 -7.35 -21.73 -16.47
N ARG A 166 -8.09 -20.89 -17.20
CA ARG A 166 -9.49 -20.56 -16.92
C ARG A 166 -10.27 -20.52 -18.24
N THR A 167 -11.59 -20.82 -18.17
CA THR A 167 -12.54 -20.71 -19.27
C THR A 167 -13.69 -19.77 -18.94
N SER A 168 -13.80 -19.35 -17.66
CA SER A 168 -14.91 -18.55 -17.14
C SER A 168 -14.87 -17.07 -17.50
N PHE A 169 -13.74 -16.56 -18.03
CA PHE A 169 -13.57 -15.18 -18.49
C PHE A 169 -12.58 -15.15 -19.67
N THR A 170 -12.53 -14.01 -20.37
CA THR A 170 -11.75 -13.86 -21.62
C THR A 170 -10.60 -12.88 -21.52
N TRP A 171 -10.57 -12.03 -20.49
CA TRP A 171 -9.52 -11.05 -20.29
C TRP A 171 -8.28 -11.66 -19.65
N GLY A 172 -7.39 -12.17 -20.49
CA GLY A 172 -6.13 -12.84 -20.12
C GLY A 172 -5.34 -13.25 -21.35
N VAL A 173 -4.17 -13.83 -21.15
CA VAL A 173 -3.36 -14.37 -22.24
C VAL A 173 -4.01 -15.64 -22.77
N PRO A 174 -4.45 -15.71 -24.05
CA PRO A 174 -5.07 -16.93 -24.59
C PRO A 174 -4.02 -18.05 -24.74
N VAL A 175 -4.43 -19.29 -24.44
CA VAL A 175 -3.62 -20.47 -24.75
C VAL A 175 -3.67 -20.67 -26.27
N ASP A 176 -2.56 -20.46 -26.97
CA ASP A 176 -2.51 -20.40 -28.44
C ASP A 176 -2.91 -21.71 -29.13
N PHE A 177 -2.60 -22.86 -28.52
CA PHE A 177 -2.97 -24.19 -29.04
C PHE A 177 -4.34 -24.69 -28.53
N ASP A 178 -5.02 -23.94 -27.62
CA ASP A 178 -6.37 -24.22 -27.14
C ASP A 178 -7.10 -22.90 -26.79
N PRO A 179 -7.58 -22.15 -27.78
CA PRO A 179 -8.09 -20.78 -27.59
C PRO A 179 -9.34 -20.65 -26.71
N GLY A 180 -9.93 -21.77 -26.27
CA GLY A 180 -11.02 -21.76 -25.26
C GLY A 180 -10.55 -21.49 -23.85
N HIS A 181 -9.22 -21.49 -23.62
CA HIS A 181 -8.62 -21.24 -22.32
C HIS A 181 -7.80 -19.96 -22.31
N VAL A 182 -7.80 -19.26 -21.18
CA VAL A 182 -6.83 -18.21 -20.87
C VAL A 182 -5.87 -18.68 -19.79
N VAL A 183 -4.62 -18.25 -19.90
CA VAL A 183 -3.57 -18.56 -18.94
C VAL A 183 -3.92 -17.96 -17.58
N TYR A 184 -3.68 -18.71 -16.52
CA TYR A 184 -3.87 -18.24 -15.16
C TYR A 184 -2.97 -17.05 -14.85
N VAL A 185 -3.54 -16.03 -14.23
CA VAL A 185 -2.90 -14.73 -13.95
C VAL A 185 -1.51 -14.84 -13.32
N TRP A 186 -1.26 -15.84 -12.46
CA TRP A 186 0.05 -15.99 -11.82
C TRP A 186 1.12 -16.61 -12.71
N VAL A 187 0.78 -17.36 -13.76
CA VAL A 187 1.75 -17.73 -14.80
C VAL A 187 2.14 -16.49 -15.60
N ASP A 188 1.14 -15.70 -15.98
CA ASP A 188 1.29 -14.44 -16.66
C ASP A 188 2.13 -13.45 -15.82
N ALA A 189 1.68 -13.12 -14.62
CA ALA A 189 2.30 -12.13 -13.76
C ALA A 189 3.74 -12.48 -13.36
N LEU A 190 4.07 -13.74 -13.04
CA LEU A 190 5.39 -14.08 -12.51
C LEU A 190 6.50 -14.04 -13.58
N PHE A 191 6.20 -14.38 -14.82
CA PHE A 191 7.20 -14.31 -15.88
C PHE A 191 7.49 -12.87 -16.38
N ASN A 192 6.78 -11.85 -15.91
CA ASN A 192 7.09 -10.46 -16.26
C ASN A 192 8.54 -10.10 -15.96
N TYR A 193 9.12 -10.63 -14.87
CA TYR A 193 10.50 -10.39 -14.45
C TYR A 193 11.53 -10.81 -15.48
N MET A 194 11.23 -11.83 -16.28
CA MET A 194 12.10 -12.31 -17.34
C MET A 194 11.74 -11.71 -18.71
N THR A 195 10.45 -11.62 -19.02
CA THR A 195 10.02 -11.11 -20.34
C THR A 195 10.36 -9.64 -20.51
N ALA A 196 10.37 -8.86 -19.44
CA ALA A 196 10.85 -7.49 -19.43
C ALA A 196 12.35 -7.36 -19.72
N LEU A 197 13.12 -8.45 -19.68
CA LEU A 197 14.53 -8.52 -20.04
C LEU A 197 14.77 -9.10 -21.42
N GLY A 198 13.72 -9.57 -22.12
CA GLY A 198 13.83 -10.17 -23.45
C GLY A 198 13.67 -11.70 -23.47
N PHE A 199 13.33 -12.34 -22.35
CA PHE A 199 13.13 -13.78 -22.32
C PHE A 199 11.96 -14.19 -23.24
N MET A 200 12.24 -15.06 -24.21
CA MET A 200 11.29 -15.55 -25.23
C MET A 200 10.61 -14.46 -26.09
N ASN A 201 11.22 -13.28 -26.18
CA ASN A 201 10.79 -12.21 -27.06
C ASN A 201 11.99 -11.41 -27.59
N ASP A 202 11.76 -10.57 -28.62
CA ASP A 202 12.79 -9.78 -29.29
C ASP A 202 12.75 -8.29 -28.89
N LYS A 203 12.02 -7.93 -27.82
CA LYS A 203 11.88 -6.54 -27.39
C LYS A 203 13.14 -6.01 -26.72
N TYR A 204 13.81 -6.86 -25.96
CA TYR A 204 15.02 -6.56 -25.20
C TYR A 204 16.00 -7.73 -25.32
N ASP A 205 17.27 -7.49 -25.01
CA ASP A 205 18.38 -8.47 -25.04
C ASP A 205 19.19 -8.48 -23.73
N ASP A 206 18.55 -8.07 -22.64
CA ASP A 206 19.17 -7.88 -21.34
C ASP A 206 19.09 -9.12 -20.43
N TYR A 207 18.45 -10.21 -20.85
CA TYR A 207 18.17 -11.37 -20.00
C TYR A 207 19.45 -11.96 -19.38
N ASP A 208 20.44 -12.26 -20.20
CA ASP A 208 21.69 -12.87 -19.73
C ASP A 208 22.51 -11.94 -18.83
N LYS A 209 22.26 -10.63 -18.89
CA LYS A 209 22.95 -9.62 -18.09
C LYS A 209 22.35 -9.44 -16.69
N TYR A 210 21.01 -9.50 -16.57
CA TYR A 210 20.31 -9.12 -15.35
C TYR A 210 19.55 -10.28 -14.69
N TRP A 211 19.43 -11.44 -15.35
CA TRP A 211 18.86 -12.62 -14.72
C TRP A 211 19.98 -13.57 -14.27
N PRO A 212 19.92 -14.18 -13.06
CA PRO A 212 18.84 -14.10 -12.10
C PRO A 212 18.78 -12.77 -11.33
N ALA A 213 17.54 -12.36 -11.00
CA ALA A 213 17.32 -11.18 -10.17
C ALA A 213 17.98 -11.32 -8.80
N ASP A 214 18.58 -10.23 -8.28
CA ASP A 214 19.20 -10.24 -6.96
C ASP A 214 18.13 -10.29 -5.85
N VAL A 215 17.01 -9.55 -6.02
CA VAL A 215 15.90 -9.57 -5.07
C VAL A 215 14.57 -9.25 -5.74
N HIS A 216 13.52 -9.95 -5.31
CA HIS A 216 12.12 -9.59 -5.54
C HIS A 216 11.53 -9.01 -4.25
N PHE A 217 11.19 -7.73 -4.24
CA PHE A 217 10.44 -7.11 -3.16
C PHE A 217 8.94 -7.29 -3.40
N VAL A 218 8.26 -7.96 -2.50
CA VAL A 218 6.84 -8.31 -2.65
C VAL A 218 6.06 -8.08 -1.36
N GLY A 219 4.78 -7.73 -1.48
CA GLY A 219 3.88 -7.71 -0.33
C GLY A 219 3.69 -9.12 0.26
N LYS A 220 3.53 -9.21 1.56
CA LYS A 220 3.39 -10.51 2.26
C LYS A 220 2.25 -11.37 1.72
N GLU A 221 1.20 -10.78 1.14
CA GLU A 221 0.05 -11.49 0.57
C GLU A 221 0.40 -12.30 -0.68
N ILE A 222 1.48 -11.92 -1.38
CA ILE A 222 1.91 -12.61 -2.60
C ILE A 222 3.20 -13.41 -2.43
N VAL A 223 3.71 -13.52 -1.19
CA VAL A 223 4.92 -14.32 -0.88
C VAL A 223 4.75 -15.77 -1.32
N ARG A 224 3.58 -16.39 -1.14
CA ARG A 224 3.33 -17.77 -1.57
C ARG A 224 3.61 -17.96 -3.07
N PHE A 225 3.18 -17.01 -3.89
CA PHE A 225 3.38 -17.09 -5.35
C PHE A 225 4.85 -16.96 -5.73
N HIS A 226 5.59 -16.11 -5.04
CA HIS A 226 6.99 -15.84 -5.33
C HIS A 226 7.98 -16.84 -4.70
N SER A 227 7.59 -17.51 -3.61
CA SER A 227 8.48 -18.42 -2.90
C SER A 227 8.18 -19.90 -3.12
N ILE A 228 6.99 -20.24 -3.61
CA ILE A 228 6.57 -21.62 -3.90
C ILE A 228 6.36 -21.80 -5.41
N ILE A 229 5.46 -21.03 -6.01
CA ILE A 229 5.02 -21.23 -7.39
C ILE A 229 6.08 -20.77 -8.39
N TRP A 230 6.66 -19.60 -8.18
CA TRP A 230 7.68 -19.03 -9.06
C TRP A 230 8.92 -19.90 -9.17
N PRO A 231 9.54 -20.38 -8.08
CA PRO A 231 10.64 -21.33 -8.17
C PRO A 231 10.27 -22.62 -8.92
N ALA A 232 9.05 -23.15 -8.73
CA ALA A 232 8.61 -24.34 -9.43
C ALA A 232 8.52 -24.12 -10.95
N PHE A 233 8.02 -22.98 -11.42
CA PHE A 233 7.99 -22.61 -12.84
C PHE A 233 9.42 -22.50 -13.42
N CYS A 234 10.32 -21.83 -12.72
CA CYS A 234 11.72 -21.76 -13.12
C CYS A 234 12.36 -23.15 -13.18
N MET A 235 12.13 -24.01 -12.20
CA MET A 235 12.64 -25.38 -12.16
C MET A 235 12.10 -26.24 -13.30
N SER A 236 10.82 -26.05 -13.69
CA SER A 236 10.18 -26.73 -14.82
C SER A 236 10.87 -26.43 -16.15
N LEU A 237 11.31 -25.21 -16.32
CA LEU A 237 11.99 -24.75 -17.52
C LEU A 237 13.52 -24.86 -17.45
N GLY A 238 14.07 -25.38 -16.33
CA GLY A 238 15.51 -25.47 -16.12
C GLY A 238 16.22 -24.12 -16.01
N LEU A 239 15.49 -23.08 -15.57
CA LEU A 239 15.99 -21.71 -15.47
C LEU A 239 16.62 -21.44 -14.09
N PRO A 240 17.61 -20.54 -13.98
CA PRO A 240 18.11 -20.07 -12.72
C PRO A 240 16.98 -19.44 -11.88
N LEU A 241 17.04 -19.66 -10.56
CA LEU A 241 16.12 -19.02 -9.60
C LEU A 241 16.58 -17.60 -9.30
N PRO A 242 15.67 -16.65 -8.95
CA PRO A 242 16.07 -15.40 -8.33
C PRO A 242 16.85 -15.70 -7.05
N LYS A 243 17.79 -14.83 -6.68
CA LYS A 243 18.65 -15.08 -5.51
C LYS A 243 17.89 -14.92 -4.20
N LYS A 244 16.94 -13.98 -4.15
CA LYS A 244 16.18 -13.66 -2.92
C LYS A 244 14.74 -13.19 -3.22
N VAL A 245 13.83 -13.53 -2.33
CA VAL A 245 12.48 -12.94 -2.22
C VAL A 245 12.35 -12.31 -0.84
N PHE A 246 12.01 -11.02 -0.78
CA PHE A 246 11.76 -10.32 0.47
C PHE A 246 10.27 -9.96 0.58
N GLY A 247 9.59 -10.54 1.57
CA GLY A 247 8.17 -10.30 1.83
C GLY A 247 7.95 -9.18 2.83
N HIS A 248 7.67 -7.95 2.36
CA HIS A 248 7.42 -6.82 3.24
C HIS A 248 6.01 -6.84 3.85
N GLY A 249 5.84 -6.10 4.96
CA GLY A 249 4.56 -5.95 5.67
C GLY A 249 3.58 -5.03 4.95
N TRP A 250 2.36 -4.96 5.48
CA TRP A 250 1.33 -4.04 5.00
C TRP A 250 1.40 -2.71 5.72
N LEU A 251 0.99 -1.66 5.03
CA LEU A 251 0.62 -0.41 5.66
C LEU A 251 -0.87 -0.50 6.04
N LEU A 252 -1.15 -0.45 7.35
CA LEU A 252 -2.48 -0.55 7.93
C LEU A 252 -2.97 0.84 8.33
N LEU A 253 -4.27 1.04 8.37
CA LEU A 253 -4.92 2.22 8.93
C LEU A 253 -5.87 1.77 10.03
N ASP A 254 -5.76 2.35 11.23
CA ASP A 254 -6.55 1.98 12.42
C ASP A 254 -6.53 0.46 12.73
N GLY A 255 -5.36 -0.17 12.54
CA GLY A 255 -5.19 -1.60 12.74
C GLY A 255 -5.87 -2.50 11.69
N GLY A 256 -6.46 -1.92 10.64
CA GLY A 256 -7.13 -2.64 9.57
C GLY A 256 -6.52 -2.41 8.19
N LYS A 257 -6.77 -3.35 7.26
CA LYS A 257 -6.34 -3.19 5.86
C LYS A 257 -7.06 -2.03 5.20
N MET A 258 -6.31 -1.17 4.49
CA MET A 258 -6.88 -0.09 3.67
C MET A 258 -7.80 -0.66 2.59
N SER A 259 -8.97 -0.05 2.41
CA SER A 259 -9.95 -0.47 1.40
C SER A 259 -10.76 0.74 0.91
N LYS A 260 -10.84 0.91 -0.41
CA LYS A 260 -11.68 1.95 -1.03
C LYS A 260 -13.15 1.85 -0.61
N SER A 261 -13.65 0.62 -0.39
CA SER A 261 -15.05 0.39 0.06
C SER A 261 -15.31 0.80 1.51
N LYS A 262 -14.26 0.94 2.32
CA LYS A 262 -14.34 1.42 3.71
C LYS A 262 -14.08 2.92 3.85
N GLY A 263 -13.69 3.60 2.76
CA GLY A 263 -13.34 5.02 2.77
C GLY A 263 -12.05 5.35 3.54
N ASN A 264 -11.26 4.35 3.93
CA ASN A 264 -10.05 4.49 4.74
C ASN A 264 -8.76 4.38 3.89
N VAL A 265 -8.70 5.07 2.77
CA VAL A 265 -7.51 5.06 1.88
C VAL A 265 -6.73 6.35 2.06
N VAL A 266 -5.44 6.21 2.28
CA VAL A 266 -4.49 7.34 2.26
C VAL A 266 -4.19 7.71 0.81
N ASP A 267 -4.42 8.97 0.45
CA ASP A 267 -4.12 9.47 -0.89
C ASP A 267 -2.69 10.05 -0.93
N PRO A 268 -1.75 9.40 -1.65
CA PRO A 268 -0.37 9.87 -1.72
C PRO A 268 -0.22 11.22 -2.42
N TYR A 269 -1.13 11.60 -3.34
CA TYR A 269 -1.11 12.91 -3.99
C TYR A 269 -1.43 14.02 -3.00
N VAL A 270 -2.43 13.81 -2.14
CA VAL A 270 -2.79 14.75 -1.08
C VAL A 270 -1.63 14.92 -0.09
N LEU A 271 -1.06 13.81 0.38
CA LEU A 271 0.03 13.85 1.35
C LEU A 271 1.31 14.48 0.76
N ALA A 272 1.69 14.11 -0.47
CA ALA A 272 2.84 14.70 -1.15
C ALA A 272 2.66 16.19 -1.41
N GLY A 273 1.45 16.63 -1.77
CA GLY A 273 1.11 18.03 -1.97
C GLY A 273 1.17 18.88 -0.70
N ARG A 274 0.83 18.30 0.45
CA ARG A 274 0.81 19.01 1.75
C ARG A 274 2.16 19.00 2.46
N PHE A 275 2.84 17.86 2.46
CA PHE A 275 4.06 17.64 3.26
C PHE A 275 5.34 17.61 2.43
N GLY A 276 5.21 17.50 1.13
CA GLY A 276 6.33 17.27 0.22
C GLY A 276 6.66 15.77 0.05
N VAL A 277 7.18 15.46 -1.13
CA VAL A 277 7.50 14.07 -1.52
C VAL A 277 8.58 13.47 -0.61
N ASP A 278 9.66 14.22 -0.34
CA ASP A 278 10.78 13.73 0.46
C ASP A 278 10.37 13.42 1.91
N ALA A 279 9.48 14.23 2.50
CA ALA A 279 8.96 13.98 3.84
C ALA A 279 8.11 12.69 3.88
N LEU A 280 7.30 12.45 2.85
CA LEU A 280 6.50 11.23 2.75
C LEU A 280 7.38 9.99 2.53
N ARG A 281 8.37 10.05 1.64
CA ARG A 281 9.35 8.98 1.41
C ARG A 281 10.11 8.64 2.70
N PHE A 282 10.61 9.66 3.39
CA PHE A 282 11.31 9.51 4.67
C PHE A 282 10.41 8.82 5.70
N PHE A 283 9.19 9.31 5.90
CA PHE A 283 8.24 8.74 6.85
C PHE A 283 7.98 7.25 6.60
N LEU A 284 7.70 6.86 5.36
CA LEU A 284 7.39 5.47 5.00
C LEU A 284 8.55 4.51 5.28
N LEU A 285 9.79 4.97 5.11
CA LEU A 285 10.98 4.13 5.28
C LEU A 285 11.62 4.26 6.68
N ARG A 286 11.27 5.31 7.44
CA ARG A 286 11.79 5.58 8.78
C ARG A 286 10.95 4.99 9.90
N THR A 287 9.62 4.98 9.71
CA THR A 287 8.71 4.76 10.84
C THR A 287 8.41 3.28 11.08
N PHE A 288 8.42 2.47 10.03
CA PHE A 288 8.01 1.07 10.10
C PHE A 288 9.14 0.12 9.76
N PRO A 289 9.31 -1.00 10.51
CA PRO A 289 10.20 -2.08 10.08
C PRO A 289 9.68 -2.68 8.76
N PHE A 290 10.53 -2.76 7.75
CA PHE A 290 10.13 -3.12 6.39
C PHE A 290 9.51 -4.53 6.29
N GLY A 291 9.98 -5.49 7.09
CA GLY A 291 9.48 -6.88 7.09
C GLY A 291 8.17 -7.11 7.89
N THR A 292 7.63 -6.10 8.57
CA THR A 292 6.43 -6.20 9.42
C THR A 292 5.36 -5.18 9.04
N ASP A 293 4.13 -5.40 9.52
CA ASP A 293 3.05 -4.44 9.29
C ASP A 293 3.30 -3.12 10.02
N GLY A 294 3.00 -2.02 9.36
CA GLY A 294 3.05 -0.67 9.91
C GLY A 294 1.66 -0.05 10.04
N ASN A 295 1.37 0.57 11.18
CA ASN A 295 0.09 1.27 11.37
C ASN A 295 0.28 2.76 11.07
N PHE A 296 -0.25 3.20 9.93
CA PHE A 296 -0.21 4.60 9.50
C PHE A 296 -1.22 5.43 10.28
N SER A 297 -0.82 6.64 10.68
CA SER A 297 -1.76 7.71 11.02
C SER A 297 -1.20 9.07 10.59
N ASN A 298 -2.09 10.04 10.37
CA ASN A 298 -1.70 11.39 10.01
C ASN A 298 -0.93 12.07 11.17
N GLU A 299 -1.31 11.78 12.41
CA GLU A 299 -0.61 12.25 13.61
C GLU A 299 0.83 11.77 13.62
N LEU A 300 1.05 10.48 13.36
CA LEU A 300 2.39 9.90 13.35
C LEU A 300 3.26 10.50 12.24
N LEU A 301 2.67 10.73 11.05
CA LEU A 301 3.35 11.41 9.94
C LEU A 301 3.78 12.82 10.34
N ILE A 302 2.87 13.64 10.88
CA ILE A 302 3.17 15.01 11.29
C ILE A 302 4.18 15.03 12.44
N GLN A 303 4.05 14.12 13.41
CA GLN A 303 5.01 13.98 14.51
C GLN A 303 6.41 13.67 14.00
N THR A 304 6.55 12.69 13.10
CA THR A 304 7.85 12.31 12.51
C THR A 304 8.47 13.49 11.75
N ILE A 305 7.68 14.21 10.95
CA ILE A 305 8.17 15.42 10.24
C ILE A 305 8.64 16.48 11.25
N ASN A 306 7.86 16.76 12.27
CA ASN A 306 8.20 17.79 13.25
C ASN A 306 9.44 17.42 14.10
N THR A 307 9.57 16.16 14.49
CA THR A 307 10.66 15.70 15.37
C THR A 307 11.94 15.48 14.57
N ASP A 308 11.91 14.53 13.62
CA ASP A 308 13.13 14.10 12.93
C ASP A 308 13.57 15.14 11.88
N LEU A 309 12.63 15.61 11.06
CA LEU A 309 12.98 16.48 9.93
C LEU A 309 13.09 17.96 10.30
N ALA A 310 12.13 18.51 11.05
CA ALA A 310 12.16 19.93 11.38
C ALA A 310 13.11 20.24 12.57
N ASN A 311 12.94 19.52 13.70
CA ASN A 311 13.71 19.81 14.92
C ASN A 311 15.13 19.26 14.87
N ASP A 312 15.36 18.05 14.32
CA ASP A 312 16.70 17.48 14.31
C ASP A 312 17.50 17.90 13.07
N LEU A 313 17.14 17.42 11.88
CA LEU A 313 17.89 17.68 10.65
C LEU A 313 17.80 19.16 10.22
N GLY A 314 16.60 19.69 10.11
CA GLY A 314 16.36 21.06 9.64
C GLY A 314 16.98 22.10 10.56
N ASN A 315 16.89 21.90 11.88
CA ASN A 315 17.49 22.77 12.87
C ASN A 315 19.04 22.70 12.83
N LEU A 316 19.62 21.49 12.71
CA LEU A 316 21.07 21.33 12.57
C LEU A 316 21.60 22.12 11.37
N VAL A 317 21.02 21.91 10.19
CA VAL A 317 21.44 22.61 8.96
C VAL A 317 21.26 24.12 9.08
N SER A 318 20.09 24.58 9.50
CA SER A 318 19.77 26.00 9.61
C SER A 318 20.62 26.73 10.65
N ARG A 319 20.87 26.14 11.84
CA ARG A 319 21.72 26.72 12.88
C ARG A 319 23.17 26.79 12.43
N THR A 320 23.69 25.72 11.83
CA THR A 320 25.08 25.67 11.38
C THR A 320 25.35 26.70 10.30
N THR A 321 24.57 26.71 9.23
CA THR A 321 24.74 27.67 8.11
C THR A 321 24.52 29.13 8.56
N ALA A 322 23.55 29.38 9.44
CA ALA A 322 23.32 30.70 9.99
C ALA A 322 24.49 31.20 10.87
N MET A 323 25.13 30.31 11.65
CA MET A 323 26.30 30.66 12.46
C MET A 323 27.52 30.92 11.61
N VAL A 324 27.76 30.14 10.55
CA VAL A 324 28.81 30.43 9.56
C VAL A 324 28.60 31.80 8.95
N GLY A 325 27.41 32.07 8.40
CA GLY A 325 27.07 33.37 7.81
C GLY A 325 27.23 34.55 8.77
N LYS A 326 26.80 34.36 10.04
CA LYS A 326 26.86 35.41 11.07
C LYS A 326 28.27 35.74 11.51
N TYR A 327 29.14 34.75 11.66
CA TYR A 327 30.44 34.92 12.32
C TYR A 327 31.59 35.00 11.33
N PHE A 328 31.46 34.43 10.12
CA PHE A 328 32.52 34.33 9.12
C PHE A 328 32.10 34.81 7.71
N GLY A 329 30.88 35.26 7.53
CA GLY A 329 30.33 35.58 6.21
C GLY A 329 29.91 34.30 5.47
N GLU A 330 30.43 34.09 4.27
CA GLU A 330 30.06 32.90 3.46
C GLU A 330 31.10 31.79 3.50
N HIS A 331 32.29 32.02 4.09
CA HIS A 331 33.41 31.08 4.06
C HIS A 331 34.09 30.94 5.42
N LEU A 332 34.42 29.71 5.80
CA LEU A 332 35.26 29.49 6.97
C LEU A 332 36.72 29.88 6.69
N PRO A 333 37.48 30.38 7.70
CA PRO A 333 38.89 30.71 7.55
C PRO A 333 39.71 29.48 7.14
N GLU A 334 40.80 29.74 6.41
CA GLU A 334 41.83 28.76 6.11
C GLU A 334 42.40 28.18 7.43
N GLY A 335 42.60 26.86 7.50
CA GLY A 335 43.06 26.18 8.71
C GLY A 335 41.92 25.78 9.70
N SER A 336 40.65 26.07 9.43
CA SER A 336 39.51 25.62 10.25
C SER A 336 39.13 24.17 10.00
N GLY A 337 39.69 23.52 9.00
CA GLY A 337 39.37 22.15 8.58
C GLY A 337 39.75 21.08 9.64
N ALA A 338 39.45 19.82 9.33
CA ALA A 338 39.77 18.68 10.18
C ALA A 338 41.28 18.64 10.47
N THR A 339 41.64 18.38 11.71
CA THR A 339 43.03 18.23 12.15
C THR A 339 43.63 16.90 11.67
N GLU A 340 44.98 16.75 11.71
CA GLU A 340 45.63 15.49 11.39
C GLU A 340 45.22 14.39 12.39
N ASP A 341 45.05 14.74 13.66
CA ASP A 341 44.60 13.79 14.70
C ASP A 341 43.19 13.30 14.45
N GLU A 342 42.26 14.18 14.02
CA GLU A 342 40.90 13.80 13.68
C GLU A 342 40.84 12.89 12.45
N ARG A 343 41.65 13.19 11.40
CA ARG A 343 41.72 12.32 10.21
C ARG A 343 42.36 10.96 10.58
N GLY A 344 43.43 10.96 11.37
CA GLY A 344 44.04 9.73 11.86
C GLY A 344 43.08 8.88 12.69
N LEU A 345 42.27 9.52 13.53
CA LEU A 345 41.23 8.83 14.31
C LEU A 345 40.15 8.25 13.38
N ALA A 346 39.69 9.01 12.42
CA ALA A 346 38.69 8.56 11.46
C ALA A 346 39.19 7.37 10.62
N ASP A 347 40.43 7.43 10.13
CA ASP A 347 41.06 6.35 9.36
C ASP A 347 41.19 5.06 10.21
N MET A 348 41.57 5.20 11.48
CA MET A 348 41.65 4.07 12.40
C MET A 348 40.30 3.42 12.66
N ILE A 349 39.22 4.22 12.78
CA ILE A 349 37.86 3.73 13.00
C ILE A 349 37.35 3.01 11.74
N ALA A 350 37.59 3.59 10.56
CA ALA A 350 37.19 2.99 9.28
C ALA A 350 37.91 1.64 9.06
N GLN A 351 39.21 1.54 9.41
CA GLN A 351 39.97 0.28 9.33
C GLN A 351 39.48 -0.79 10.33
N ALA A 352 39.04 -0.37 11.51
CA ALA A 352 38.51 -1.26 12.56
C ALA A 352 37.00 -1.61 12.36
N LYS A 353 36.36 -1.16 11.28
CA LYS A 353 34.94 -1.36 11.01
C LYS A 353 34.03 -0.98 12.19
N GLY A 354 34.26 0.17 12.77
CA GLY A 354 33.45 0.73 13.86
C GLY A 354 33.66 0.11 15.25
N ASN A 355 34.45 -0.95 15.40
CA ASN A 355 34.73 -1.63 16.69
C ASN A 355 35.88 -0.95 17.45
N VAL A 356 35.76 0.34 17.76
CA VAL A 356 36.74 1.09 18.54
C VAL A 356 36.08 1.63 19.80
N GLU A 357 36.53 1.18 20.97
CA GLU A 357 36.30 1.90 22.22
C GLU A 357 37.36 3.01 22.38
N LEU A 358 36.90 4.26 22.49
CA LEU A 358 37.80 5.38 22.82
C LEU A 358 38.32 5.22 24.24
N SER A 359 39.52 4.68 24.38
CA SER A 359 40.28 4.64 25.65
C SER A 359 41.10 5.92 25.90
N MET A 360 40.79 7.03 25.23
CA MET A 360 41.49 8.28 25.44
C MET A 360 41.07 8.94 26.75
N ASN A 361 42.01 9.18 27.62
CA ASN A 361 41.83 9.93 28.88
C ASN A 361 41.85 11.44 28.57
N PHE A 362 40.70 12.02 28.32
CA PHE A 362 40.56 13.47 28.26
C PHE A 362 40.31 14.04 29.66
N PRO A 363 40.88 15.22 30.01
CA PRO A 363 40.47 15.98 31.19
C PRO A 363 38.97 16.28 31.16
N GLU A 364 38.37 16.44 32.34
CA GLU A 364 36.94 16.79 32.43
C GLU A 364 36.72 18.16 31.79
N GLY A 365 35.79 18.23 30.83
CA GLY A 365 35.45 19.47 30.08
C GLY A 365 36.42 19.83 28.95
N ASP A 366 37.34 18.94 28.57
CA ASP A 366 38.24 19.18 27.43
C ASP A 366 37.45 19.21 26.10
N PRO A 367 37.50 20.31 25.34
CA PRO A 367 36.82 20.40 24.05
C PRO A 367 37.24 19.35 23.02
N LEU A 368 38.48 18.84 23.09
CA LEU A 368 39.00 17.79 22.20
C LEU A 368 38.27 16.46 22.40
N LYS A 369 37.72 16.22 23.59
CA LYS A 369 36.87 15.06 23.85
C LYS A 369 35.59 15.11 22.98
N PHE A 370 34.95 16.30 22.89
CA PHE A 370 33.74 16.46 22.12
C PHE A 370 33.99 16.28 20.61
N ASP A 371 35.16 16.72 20.13
CA ASP A 371 35.60 16.53 18.74
C ASP A 371 35.81 15.03 18.47
N ALA A 372 36.55 14.35 19.31
CA ALA A 372 36.83 12.93 19.17
C ALA A 372 35.55 12.08 19.19
N GLU A 373 34.60 12.35 20.10
CA GLU A 373 33.32 11.67 20.15
C GLU A 373 32.46 11.91 18.88
N LEU A 374 32.54 13.12 18.30
CA LEU A 374 31.83 13.46 17.07
C LEU A 374 32.46 12.72 15.88
N VAL A 375 33.78 12.72 15.75
CA VAL A 375 34.53 12.02 14.70
C VAL A 375 34.31 10.50 14.81
N LEU A 376 34.29 9.94 15.99
CA LEU A 376 33.99 8.52 16.22
C LEU A 376 32.62 8.14 15.63
N GLN A 377 31.59 8.92 15.95
CA GLN A 377 30.24 8.67 15.44
C GLN A 377 30.15 8.85 13.92
N ALA A 378 30.85 9.84 13.38
CA ALA A 378 30.83 10.16 11.95
C ALA A 378 31.59 9.12 11.11
N ALA A 379 32.77 8.71 11.54
CA ALA A 379 33.63 7.79 10.79
C ALA A 379 33.08 6.34 10.75
N GLY A 380 32.35 5.89 11.79
CA GLY A 380 31.70 4.58 11.80
C GLY A 380 30.34 4.55 11.11
N LEU A 381 29.80 5.71 10.70
CA LEU A 381 28.41 5.83 10.24
C LEU A 381 28.15 5.05 8.96
N ARG A 382 29.03 5.16 7.94
CA ARG A 382 28.79 4.51 6.64
C ARG A 382 28.70 2.99 6.78
N ASP A 383 29.61 2.37 7.53
CA ASP A 383 29.63 0.93 7.69
C ASP A 383 28.42 0.43 8.47
N ALA A 384 28.02 1.14 9.54
CA ALA A 384 26.80 0.85 10.30
C ALA A 384 25.54 1.00 9.44
N TYR A 385 25.49 2.02 8.60
CA TYR A 385 24.40 2.23 7.66
C TYR A 385 24.32 1.11 6.61
N GLU A 386 25.47 0.74 6.00
CA GLU A 386 25.55 -0.31 4.99
C GLU A 386 25.09 -1.65 5.53
N GLU A 387 25.52 -2.03 6.74
CA GLU A 387 25.07 -3.25 7.39
C GLU A 387 23.54 -3.34 7.52
N GLN A 388 22.89 -2.24 7.88
CA GLN A 388 21.43 -2.20 7.99
C GLN A 388 20.76 -2.22 6.62
N MET A 389 21.34 -1.56 5.61
CA MET A 389 20.80 -1.55 4.24
C MET A 389 20.88 -2.93 3.59
N GLU A 390 21.96 -3.68 3.80
CA GLU A 390 22.11 -5.06 3.29
C GLU A 390 21.07 -6.01 3.86
N GLN A 391 20.55 -5.73 5.05
CA GLN A 391 19.48 -6.47 5.71
C GLN A 391 18.07 -5.93 5.38
N TYR A 392 17.95 -4.95 4.48
CA TYR A 392 16.71 -4.22 4.18
C TYR A 392 16.05 -3.58 5.41
N ALA A 393 16.83 -3.31 6.44
CA ALA A 393 16.40 -2.64 7.67
C ALA A 393 16.49 -1.12 7.53
N PHE A 394 15.76 -0.54 6.57
CA PHE A 394 15.84 0.87 6.18
C PHE A 394 15.61 1.83 7.36
N GLN A 395 14.66 1.52 8.25
CA GLN A 395 14.40 2.32 9.44
C GLN A 395 15.61 2.36 10.40
N ASN A 396 16.40 1.26 10.48
CA ASN A 396 17.60 1.21 11.29
C ASN A 396 18.75 1.98 10.61
N ALA A 397 18.91 1.83 9.29
CA ALA A 397 19.90 2.61 8.54
C ALA A 397 19.68 4.11 8.73
N LEU A 398 18.42 4.58 8.62
CA LEU A 398 18.07 5.96 8.93
C LEU A 398 18.32 6.32 10.39
N ALA A 399 18.11 5.40 11.34
CA ALA A 399 18.42 5.63 12.76
C ALA A 399 19.91 5.88 12.99
N GLU A 400 20.80 5.17 12.28
CA GLU A 400 22.25 5.43 12.37
C GLU A 400 22.59 6.86 11.93
N VAL A 401 22.02 7.34 10.82
CA VAL A 401 22.21 8.74 10.37
C VAL A 401 21.72 9.74 11.44
N PHE A 402 20.55 9.47 12.03
CA PHE A 402 19.97 10.35 13.06
C PHE A 402 20.75 10.30 14.40
N LYS A 403 21.53 9.25 14.68
CA LYS A 403 22.49 9.27 15.79
C LYS A 403 23.57 10.33 15.57
N LEU A 404 24.13 10.44 14.34
CA LEU A 404 25.10 11.48 14.02
C LEU A 404 24.46 12.87 14.09
N ILE A 405 23.26 13.06 13.55
CA ILE A 405 22.52 14.33 13.62
C ILE A 405 22.29 14.75 15.08
N GLY A 406 21.85 13.82 15.92
CA GLY A 406 21.65 14.04 17.36
C GLY A 406 22.95 14.38 18.08
N ARG A 407 24.07 13.67 17.75
CA ARG A 407 25.40 13.96 18.31
C ARG A 407 25.89 15.35 17.89
N ALA A 408 25.67 15.76 16.63
CA ALA A 408 26.01 17.08 16.12
C ALA A 408 25.20 18.19 16.81
N ASN A 409 23.90 17.99 17.04
CA ASN A 409 23.08 18.96 17.79
C ASN A 409 23.59 19.10 19.23
N LYS A 410 23.94 17.98 19.92
CA LYS A 410 24.53 17.99 21.25
C LYS A 410 25.89 18.69 21.26
N TYR A 411 26.72 18.49 20.23
CA TYR A 411 28.02 19.13 20.06
C TYR A 411 27.91 20.65 19.98
N ILE A 412 26.85 21.19 19.36
CA ILE A 412 26.57 22.63 19.39
C ILE A 412 26.36 23.11 20.83
N ASP A 413 25.60 22.40 21.63
CA ASP A 413 25.26 22.80 23.00
C ASP A 413 26.46 22.63 23.97
N GLU A 414 27.35 21.68 23.73
CA GLU A 414 28.59 21.48 24.48
C GLU A 414 29.60 22.58 24.21
N ASN A 415 29.86 22.92 22.95
CA ASN A 415 30.84 23.92 22.54
C ASN A 415 30.34 25.37 22.66
N LYS A 416 29.02 25.59 22.70
CA LYS A 416 28.40 26.92 22.85
C LYS A 416 28.97 27.96 21.90
N PRO A 417 28.86 27.80 20.56
CA PRO A 417 29.49 28.68 19.56
C PRO A 417 29.19 30.17 19.78
N TRP A 418 28.03 30.50 20.32
CA TRP A 418 27.65 31.89 20.66
C TRP A 418 28.46 32.49 21.82
N LEU A 419 29.11 31.68 22.66
CA LEU A 419 30.05 32.13 23.68
C LEU A 419 31.46 32.28 23.10
N LEU A 420 31.91 31.31 22.28
CA LEU A 420 33.19 31.37 21.58
C LEU A 420 33.28 32.65 20.70
N ALA A 421 32.17 33.02 20.07
CA ALA A 421 32.08 34.21 19.21
C ALA A 421 32.25 35.55 19.95
N LYS A 422 32.24 35.58 21.30
CA LYS A 422 32.44 36.82 22.08
C LYS A 422 33.91 37.12 22.35
N ASP A 423 34.79 36.16 22.12
CA ASP A 423 36.24 36.26 22.38
C ASP A 423 36.99 36.08 21.06
N GLU A 424 37.67 37.11 20.59
CA GLU A 424 38.48 37.06 19.37
C GLU A 424 39.54 35.96 19.39
N SER A 425 40.11 35.66 20.56
CA SER A 425 41.09 34.57 20.70
C SER A 425 40.52 33.18 20.46
N GLN A 426 39.19 32.99 20.59
CA GLN A 426 38.47 31.76 20.37
C GLN A 426 37.91 31.59 18.96
N LYS A 427 38.11 32.60 18.07
CA LYS A 427 37.66 32.51 16.68
C LYS A 427 38.17 31.27 15.92
N PRO A 428 39.45 30.84 16.06
CA PRO A 428 39.90 29.64 15.38
C PRO A 428 39.15 28.39 15.89
N ARG A 429 38.89 28.29 17.21
CA ARG A 429 38.07 27.21 17.77
C ARG A 429 36.64 27.24 17.25
N LEU A 430 36.02 28.40 17.23
CA LEU A 430 34.67 28.60 16.66
C LEU A 430 34.62 28.14 15.21
N ALA A 431 35.57 28.50 14.38
CA ALA A 431 35.62 28.11 12.97
C ALA A 431 35.75 26.60 12.81
N HIS A 432 36.61 25.97 13.61
CA HIS A 432 36.76 24.50 13.64
C HIS A 432 35.48 23.77 14.09
N VAL A 433 34.83 24.24 15.14
CA VAL A 433 33.52 23.70 15.58
C VAL A 433 32.47 23.75 14.47
N LEU A 434 32.39 24.88 13.75
CA LEU A 434 31.44 25.02 12.65
C LEU A 434 31.81 24.15 11.44
N TYR A 435 33.10 23.95 11.18
CA TYR A 435 33.58 23.04 10.16
C TYR A 435 33.15 21.60 10.46
N ASN A 436 33.37 21.13 11.68
CA ASN A 436 32.98 19.77 12.09
C ASN A 436 31.46 19.55 11.97
N LEU A 437 30.65 20.56 12.26
CA LEU A 437 29.20 20.51 12.04
C LEU A 437 28.83 20.44 10.56
N LEU A 438 29.51 21.20 9.68
CA LEU A 438 29.28 21.13 8.23
C LEU A 438 29.62 19.75 7.66
N GLU A 439 30.69 19.11 8.17
CA GLU A 439 31.04 17.74 7.77
C GLU A 439 30.00 16.72 8.23
N CYS A 440 29.46 16.83 9.44
CA CYS A 440 28.33 16.01 9.88
C CYS A 440 27.11 16.19 8.98
N VAL A 441 26.79 17.43 8.57
CA VAL A 441 25.71 17.73 7.65
C VAL A 441 25.96 17.08 6.28
N ARG A 442 27.21 17.19 5.74
CA ARG A 442 27.59 16.57 4.48
C ARG A 442 27.39 15.04 4.51
N LEU A 443 27.99 14.36 5.50
CA LEU A 443 27.90 12.91 5.64
C LEU A 443 26.44 12.45 5.78
N SER A 444 25.66 13.14 6.60
CA SER A 444 24.25 12.85 6.77
C SER A 444 23.48 13.02 5.45
N ALA A 445 23.72 14.09 4.70
CA ALA A 445 23.06 14.36 3.44
C ALA A 445 23.39 13.32 2.36
N VAL A 446 24.64 12.84 2.27
CA VAL A 446 25.03 11.77 1.33
C VAL A 446 24.21 10.51 1.60
N LEU A 447 24.12 10.08 2.85
CA LEU A 447 23.41 8.84 3.22
C LEU A 447 21.87 8.99 3.20
N LEU A 448 21.35 10.21 3.33
CA LEU A 448 19.92 10.50 3.19
C LEU A 448 19.47 10.66 1.74
N THR A 449 20.37 10.83 0.78
CA THR A 449 20.05 11.08 -0.63
C THR A 449 19.08 10.03 -1.24
N PRO A 450 19.21 8.72 -0.99
CA PRO A 450 18.28 7.73 -1.51
C PRO A 450 16.84 7.91 -0.99
N PHE A 451 16.68 8.51 0.18
CA PHE A 451 15.39 8.71 0.86
C PHE A 451 14.76 10.06 0.54
N MET A 452 15.57 11.13 0.50
CA MET A 452 15.15 12.52 0.35
C MET A 452 16.00 13.28 -0.69
N PRO A 453 15.99 12.86 -1.96
CA PRO A 453 16.91 13.39 -2.97
C PRO A 453 16.82 14.91 -3.15
N ALA A 454 15.61 15.47 -3.23
CA ALA A 454 15.43 16.91 -3.45
C ALA A 454 15.86 17.75 -2.23
N THR A 455 15.68 17.23 -1.03
CA THR A 455 16.13 17.87 0.21
C THR A 455 17.66 17.86 0.32
N CYS A 456 18.30 16.73 0.00
CA CYS A 456 19.75 16.60 0.06
C CYS A 456 20.44 17.53 -0.95
N GLU A 457 19.89 17.70 -2.15
CA GLU A 457 20.38 18.70 -3.11
C GLU A 457 20.39 20.13 -2.53
N LYS A 458 19.33 20.50 -1.82
CA LYS A 458 19.26 21.81 -1.14
C LYS A 458 20.30 21.91 -0.01
N ILE A 459 20.53 20.83 0.74
CA ILE A 459 21.56 20.79 1.80
C ILE A 459 22.94 20.98 1.18
N PHE A 460 23.29 20.21 0.14
CA PHE A 460 24.58 20.34 -0.54
C PHE A 460 24.82 21.76 -1.08
N ALA A 461 23.79 22.36 -1.68
CA ALA A 461 23.88 23.75 -2.13
C ALA A 461 24.13 24.72 -0.98
N GLN A 462 23.50 24.53 0.19
CA GLN A 462 23.66 25.40 1.36
C GLN A 462 25.06 25.30 1.99
N ILE A 463 25.70 24.13 1.96
CA ILE A 463 27.03 23.91 2.54
C ILE A 463 28.17 24.00 1.53
N GLY A 464 27.87 24.28 0.23
CA GLY A 464 28.85 24.39 -0.82
C GLY A 464 29.57 23.10 -1.16
N ALA A 465 28.91 21.92 -0.97
CA ALA A 465 29.46 20.64 -1.35
C ALA A 465 29.29 20.39 -2.84
N ASP A 466 30.39 20.20 -3.58
CA ASP A 466 30.36 19.82 -4.99
C ASP A 466 30.05 18.35 -5.22
N GLU A 467 29.95 17.92 -6.48
CA GLU A 467 29.56 16.54 -6.85
C GLU A 467 30.56 15.50 -6.31
N GLY A 468 31.85 15.80 -6.22
CA GLY A 468 32.87 14.90 -5.69
C GLY A 468 32.70 14.59 -4.19
N LEU A 469 32.00 15.48 -3.48
CA LEU A 469 31.74 15.37 -2.03
C LEU A 469 30.40 14.69 -1.69
N ARG A 470 29.66 14.25 -2.71
CA ARG A 470 28.30 13.68 -2.59
C ARG A 470 28.27 12.17 -2.91
N THR A 471 29.44 11.55 -3.10
CA THR A 471 29.56 10.15 -3.48
C THR A 471 29.52 9.21 -2.28
N TRP A 472 29.21 7.93 -2.52
CA TRP A 472 29.26 6.87 -1.50
C TRP A 472 30.64 6.77 -0.84
N GLU A 473 31.70 6.88 -1.66
CA GLU A 473 33.09 6.84 -1.19
C GLU A 473 33.38 7.99 -0.24
N SER A 474 32.86 9.19 -0.57
CA SER A 474 33.05 10.37 0.27
C SER A 474 32.37 10.29 1.62
N ALA A 475 31.28 9.47 1.74
CA ALA A 475 30.58 9.24 2.99
C ALA A 475 31.43 8.47 4.03
N GLY A 476 32.47 7.76 3.61
CA GLY A 476 33.40 7.05 4.49
C GLY A 476 34.63 7.87 4.89
N GLN A 477 34.67 9.15 4.54
CA GLN A 477 35.86 9.99 4.76
C GLN A 477 35.49 11.26 5.53
N TRP A 478 36.25 11.54 6.59
CA TRP A 478 36.10 12.74 7.41
C TRP A 478 37.01 13.87 6.91
N GLY A 479 36.52 15.09 6.96
CA GLY A 479 37.34 16.27 6.71
C GLY A 479 37.55 16.57 5.23
N LEU A 480 36.61 16.23 4.35
CA LEU A 480 36.69 16.47 2.93
C LEU A 480 36.16 17.84 2.50
N LEU A 481 35.23 18.44 3.25
CA LEU A 481 34.65 19.73 2.86
C LEU A 481 35.76 20.80 2.83
N PRO A 482 35.96 21.55 1.71
CA PRO A 482 36.96 22.60 1.69
C PRO A 482 36.53 23.78 2.56
N THR A 483 37.46 24.37 3.30
CA THR A 483 37.21 25.58 4.11
C THR A 483 36.74 26.77 3.28
N GLY A 484 37.15 26.83 2.00
CA GLY A 484 36.69 27.82 1.04
C GLY A 484 35.31 27.56 0.42
N ALA A 485 34.63 26.49 0.80
CA ALA A 485 33.27 26.23 0.31
C ALA A 485 32.33 27.38 0.68
N SER A 486 31.44 27.75 -0.25
CA SER A 486 30.47 28.84 0.00
C SER A 486 29.29 28.28 0.79
N VAL A 487 29.16 28.75 2.03
CA VAL A 487 28.08 28.34 2.94
C VAL A 487 27.04 29.45 2.99
N SER A 488 25.82 29.13 2.61
CA SER A 488 24.71 30.07 2.61
C SER A 488 23.52 29.56 3.39
N LYS A 489 22.86 30.45 4.11
CA LYS A 489 21.57 30.10 4.75
C LYS A 489 20.49 30.07 3.66
N GLY A 490 20.02 28.88 3.32
CA GLY A 490 18.90 28.68 2.42
C GLY A 490 17.53 28.84 3.11
N GLU A 491 16.49 28.43 2.38
CA GLU A 491 15.14 28.26 2.94
C GLU A 491 15.11 27.19 4.01
N ASN A 492 14.14 27.27 4.93
CA ASN A 492 13.89 26.20 5.88
C ASN A 492 13.52 24.93 5.12
N LEU A 493 14.27 23.85 5.34
CA LEU A 493 14.05 22.56 4.66
C LEU A 493 12.68 21.99 5.01
N PHE A 494 12.32 22.05 6.29
CA PHE A 494 11.06 21.54 6.82
C PHE A 494 10.49 22.55 7.83
N PRO A 495 9.44 23.29 7.46
CA PRO A 495 8.74 24.15 8.41
C PRO A 495 8.00 23.28 9.45
N ARG A 496 7.99 23.75 10.69
CA ARG A 496 7.22 23.07 11.75
C ARG A 496 5.72 23.13 11.44
N ILE A 497 5.06 22.00 11.53
CA ILE A 497 3.63 21.84 11.23
C ILE A 497 2.83 21.96 12.51
N ASP A 498 1.78 22.80 12.50
CA ASP A 498 0.76 22.84 13.54
C ASP A 498 -0.15 21.61 13.41
N MET A 499 0.00 20.67 14.33
CA MET A 499 -0.66 19.38 14.27
C MET A 499 -2.19 19.49 14.28
N GLU A 500 -2.76 20.28 15.18
CA GLU A 500 -4.24 20.39 15.32
C GLU A 500 -4.86 20.98 14.05
N LYS A 501 -4.26 22.05 13.55
CA LYS A 501 -4.71 22.72 12.34
C LYS A 501 -4.60 21.81 11.11
N GLU A 502 -3.51 21.04 11.01
CA GLU A 502 -3.26 20.19 9.86
C GLU A 502 -4.14 18.94 9.85
N LEU A 503 -4.36 18.32 11.01
CA LEU A 503 -5.30 17.19 11.14
C LEU A 503 -6.70 17.58 10.74
N LYS A 504 -7.18 18.74 11.24
CA LYS A 504 -8.49 19.26 10.85
C LYS A 504 -8.59 19.50 9.33
N ALA A 505 -7.55 20.04 8.71
CA ALA A 505 -7.55 20.28 7.27
C ALA A 505 -7.56 18.96 6.47
N LEU A 506 -6.89 17.90 6.96
CA LEU A 506 -6.92 16.57 6.35
C LEU A 506 -8.30 15.91 6.51
N GLU A 507 -8.94 16.03 7.67
CA GLU A 507 -10.31 15.55 7.90
C GLU A 507 -11.31 16.23 6.96
N GLU A 508 -11.22 17.56 6.79
CA GLU A 508 -12.06 18.30 5.87
C GLU A 508 -11.86 17.85 4.41
N LEU A 509 -10.62 17.57 3.98
CA LEU A 509 -10.34 17.02 2.66
C LEU A 509 -10.88 15.61 2.48
N HIS A 510 -10.76 14.76 3.50
CA HIS A 510 -11.33 13.42 3.49
C HIS A 510 -12.86 13.46 3.41
N ALA A 511 -13.49 14.35 4.18
CA ALA A 511 -14.94 14.54 4.13
C ALA A 511 -15.43 15.03 2.76
N GLN A 512 -14.66 15.94 2.12
CA GLN A 512 -14.97 16.41 0.76
C GLN A 512 -14.77 15.32 -0.30
N ALA A 513 -13.76 14.46 -0.15
CA ALA A 513 -13.50 13.33 -1.06
C ALA A 513 -14.48 12.16 -0.84
N ALA A 514 -14.98 11.99 0.39
CA ALA A 514 -15.98 11.00 0.77
C ALA A 514 -17.42 11.50 0.55
N ALA A 515 -17.62 12.83 0.41
CA ALA A 515 -18.90 13.34 -0.04
C ALA A 515 -19.20 12.72 -1.41
N PRO A 516 -20.35 12.04 -1.59
CA PRO A 516 -20.71 11.55 -2.90
C PRO A 516 -20.56 12.74 -3.85
N ALA A 517 -19.79 12.56 -4.93
CA ALA A 517 -19.66 13.58 -5.97
C ALA A 517 -21.06 14.07 -6.22
N ALA A 518 -21.30 15.35 -5.89
CA ALA A 518 -22.63 15.96 -5.96
C ALA A 518 -23.21 15.51 -7.29
N ASP A 519 -24.33 14.81 -7.23
CA ASP A 519 -24.98 14.12 -8.33
C ASP A 519 -24.71 14.83 -9.65
N LYS A 520 -23.76 14.31 -10.44
CA LYS A 520 -24.07 14.21 -11.86
C LYS A 520 -25.29 13.31 -11.83
N GLU A 521 -26.48 13.89 -12.02
CA GLU A 521 -27.71 13.16 -12.20
C GLU A 521 -27.37 11.87 -12.91
N LYS A 522 -27.39 10.73 -12.17
CA LYS A 522 -27.40 9.43 -12.82
C LYS A 522 -28.58 9.54 -13.73
N ALA A 523 -28.33 9.48 -15.03
CA ALA A 523 -29.42 9.32 -16.00
C ALA A 523 -30.33 8.24 -15.40
N PRO A 524 -31.63 8.51 -15.22
CA PRO A 524 -32.50 7.61 -14.49
C PRO A 524 -32.31 6.22 -15.08
N GLU A 525 -31.98 5.24 -14.20
CA GLU A 525 -31.85 3.85 -14.61
C GLU A 525 -33.24 3.37 -14.99
N TYR A 526 -33.54 3.39 -16.28
CA TYR A 526 -34.86 3.00 -16.78
C TYR A 526 -34.99 1.48 -16.65
N ILE A 527 -36.00 1.05 -15.88
CA ILE A 527 -36.45 -0.34 -15.89
C ILE A 527 -37.40 -0.58 -17.07
N THR A 528 -37.41 -1.80 -17.59
CA THR A 528 -38.36 -2.18 -18.63
C THR A 528 -39.77 -2.39 -18.03
N ILE A 529 -40.80 -2.33 -18.85
CA ILE A 529 -42.17 -2.67 -18.43
C ILE A 529 -42.23 -4.11 -17.89
N ASP A 530 -41.45 -5.00 -18.45
CA ASP A 530 -41.33 -6.39 -17.97
C ASP A 530 -40.70 -6.49 -16.57
N ASP A 531 -39.78 -5.59 -16.23
CA ASP A 531 -39.20 -5.53 -14.88
C ASP A 531 -40.22 -4.96 -13.88
N PHE A 532 -40.98 -3.95 -14.29
CA PHE A 532 -42.04 -3.40 -13.45
C PHE A 532 -43.14 -4.43 -13.20
N ASN A 533 -43.55 -5.20 -14.20
CA ASN A 533 -44.55 -6.25 -14.10
C ASN A 533 -44.14 -7.44 -13.22
N LYS A 534 -42.85 -7.57 -12.86
CA LYS A 534 -42.36 -8.55 -11.89
C LYS A 534 -42.74 -8.21 -10.44
N VAL A 535 -43.09 -6.95 -10.15
CA VAL A 535 -43.44 -6.50 -8.81
C VAL A 535 -44.97 -6.49 -8.67
N HIS A 536 -45.50 -7.24 -7.68
CA HIS A 536 -46.95 -7.35 -7.47
C HIS A 536 -47.39 -6.41 -6.34
N PHE A 537 -47.94 -5.28 -6.73
CA PHE A 537 -48.64 -4.38 -5.81
C PHE A 537 -50.12 -4.68 -5.75
N VAL A 538 -50.65 -4.71 -4.52
CA VAL A 538 -52.11 -4.92 -4.32
C VAL A 538 -52.65 -3.95 -3.28
N THR A 539 -53.95 -3.66 -3.36
CA THR A 539 -54.66 -2.98 -2.28
C THR A 539 -54.86 -3.95 -1.11
N ALA A 540 -54.57 -3.51 0.10
CA ALA A 540 -54.66 -4.32 1.30
C ALA A 540 -55.44 -3.61 2.41
N LYS A 541 -56.39 -4.31 3.03
CA LYS A 541 -57.15 -3.79 4.19
C LYS A 541 -56.44 -4.18 5.48
N ILE A 542 -56.19 -3.22 6.35
CA ILE A 542 -55.58 -3.50 7.67
C ILE A 542 -56.66 -4.07 8.60
N LEU A 543 -56.59 -5.36 8.89
CA LEU A 543 -57.48 -6.04 9.80
C LEU A 543 -57.08 -5.87 11.26
N ALA A 544 -55.77 -5.89 11.52
CA ALA A 544 -55.19 -5.64 12.83
C ALA A 544 -53.78 -5.04 12.69
N CYS A 545 -53.40 -4.23 13.67
CA CYS A 545 -52.06 -3.66 13.78
C CYS A 545 -51.62 -3.68 15.25
N GLU A 546 -50.44 -4.17 15.54
CA GLU A 546 -49.91 -4.28 16.89
C GLU A 546 -48.42 -3.86 16.94
N ALA A 547 -48.02 -3.22 18.05
CA ALA A 547 -46.61 -2.92 18.27
C ALA A 547 -45.82 -4.19 18.59
N VAL A 548 -44.65 -4.36 17.94
CA VAL A 548 -43.80 -5.55 18.15
C VAL A 548 -43.08 -5.45 19.49
N LYS A 549 -43.29 -6.41 20.39
CA LYS A 549 -42.59 -6.48 21.68
C LYS A 549 -41.08 -6.41 21.47
N LYS A 550 -40.41 -5.57 22.24
CA LYS A 550 -38.96 -5.30 22.18
C LYS A 550 -38.45 -4.49 20.97
N SER A 551 -39.35 -3.92 20.15
CA SER A 551 -38.99 -2.98 19.09
C SER A 551 -39.73 -1.66 19.29
N LYS A 552 -39.00 -0.52 19.23
CA LYS A 552 -39.60 0.80 19.24
C LYS A 552 -40.06 1.27 17.86
N LYS A 553 -39.62 0.56 16.80
CA LYS A 553 -39.81 0.99 15.39
C LYS A 553 -40.80 0.14 14.61
N LEU A 554 -41.05 -1.12 15.06
CA LEU A 554 -41.80 -2.08 14.26
C LEU A 554 -43.26 -2.19 14.68
N LEU A 555 -44.13 -2.12 13.68
CA LEU A 555 -45.54 -2.53 13.76
C LEU A 555 -45.73 -3.86 13.01
N CYS A 556 -46.55 -4.75 13.54
CA CYS A 556 -46.98 -6.01 12.93
C CYS A 556 -48.42 -5.83 12.42
N PHE A 557 -48.58 -6.00 11.12
CA PHE A 557 -49.85 -5.86 10.42
C PHE A 557 -50.42 -7.22 10.07
N THR A 558 -51.71 -7.37 10.27
CA THR A 558 -52.52 -8.44 9.70
C THR A 558 -53.40 -7.81 8.60
N LEU A 559 -53.18 -8.22 7.35
CA LEU A 559 -53.75 -7.59 6.17
C LEU A 559 -54.66 -8.57 5.42
N ASP A 560 -55.78 -8.08 4.94
CA ASP A 560 -56.53 -8.75 3.85
C ASP A 560 -55.97 -8.22 2.52
N CYS A 561 -55.37 -9.07 1.73
CA CYS A 561 -54.83 -8.80 0.40
C CYS A 561 -55.68 -9.46 -0.71
N GLY A 562 -56.91 -9.91 -0.41
CA GLY A 562 -57.76 -10.61 -1.35
C GLY A 562 -57.39 -12.07 -1.63
N GLU A 563 -56.48 -12.65 -0.83
CA GLU A 563 -55.95 -14.01 -1.02
C GLU A 563 -56.75 -15.11 -0.29
N GLY A 564 -57.86 -14.76 0.34
CA GLY A 564 -58.69 -15.69 1.10
C GLY A 564 -58.14 -16.10 2.47
N LYS A 565 -56.92 -15.60 2.83
CA LYS A 565 -56.28 -15.74 4.15
C LYS A 565 -55.56 -14.45 4.50
N PRO A 566 -55.52 -14.08 5.81
CA PRO A 566 -54.78 -12.88 6.21
C PRO A 566 -53.26 -13.05 5.99
N ARG A 567 -52.60 -11.94 5.61
CA ARG A 567 -51.18 -11.85 5.37
C ARG A 567 -50.52 -11.02 6.50
N GLN A 568 -49.44 -11.50 7.04
CA GLN A 568 -48.65 -10.79 8.05
C GLN A 568 -47.52 -9.99 7.37
N ILE A 569 -47.44 -8.69 7.66
CA ILE A 569 -46.33 -7.82 7.22
C ILE A 569 -45.84 -7.02 8.43
N LEU A 570 -44.51 -6.90 8.57
CA LEU A 570 -43.86 -6.02 9.54
C LEU A 570 -43.32 -4.79 8.84
N SER A 571 -43.57 -3.62 9.43
CA SER A 571 -43.06 -2.33 8.91
C SER A 571 -42.48 -1.46 10.01
N GLY A 572 -41.40 -0.73 9.70
CA GLY A 572 -40.67 0.15 10.62
C GLY A 572 -41.28 1.53 10.81
N ILE A 573 -42.59 1.63 10.91
CA ILE A 573 -43.32 2.92 10.89
C ILE A 573 -43.93 3.33 12.23
N HIS A 574 -43.59 2.65 13.33
CA HIS A 574 -44.15 2.94 14.67
C HIS A 574 -43.77 4.34 15.21
N GLU A 575 -42.69 4.94 14.68
CA GLU A 575 -42.34 6.34 15.06
C GLU A 575 -43.24 7.38 14.39
N TYR A 576 -44.06 6.98 13.41
CA TYR A 576 -44.90 7.86 12.60
C TYR A 576 -46.41 7.62 12.78
N TYR A 577 -46.79 6.41 13.23
CA TYR A 577 -48.21 6.01 13.32
C TYR A 577 -48.46 5.15 14.56
N GLU A 578 -49.54 5.41 15.24
CA GLU A 578 -50.05 4.54 16.29
C GLU A 578 -50.91 3.40 15.69
N PRO A 579 -50.86 2.17 16.26
CA PRO A 579 -51.60 1.02 15.71
C PRO A 579 -53.11 1.26 15.51
N GLU A 580 -53.72 1.97 16.43
CA GLU A 580 -55.17 2.23 16.43
C GLU A 580 -55.61 3.13 15.27
N GLU A 581 -54.72 3.99 14.79
CA GLU A 581 -55.00 4.90 13.66
C GLU A 581 -55.05 4.19 12.31
N LEU A 582 -54.42 3.03 12.25
CA LEU A 582 -54.17 2.27 11.02
C LEU A 582 -55.21 1.17 10.80
N VAL A 583 -55.82 0.63 11.84
CA VAL A 583 -56.84 -0.44 11.70
C VAL A 583 -58.03 0.06 10.89
N GLY A 584 -58.43 -0.74 9.88
CA GLY A 584 -59.54 -0.39 8.97
C GLY A 584 -59.12 0.46 7.80
N LYS A 585 -57.89 0.94 7.70
CA LYS A 585 -57.39 1.69 6.53
C LYS A 585 -57.06 0.77 5.36
N THR A 586 -57.16 1.29 4.17
CA THR A 586 -56.73 0.62 2.94
C THR A 586 -55.40 1.18 2.50
N VAL A 587 -54.41 0.28 2.32
CA VAL A 587 -53.01 0.60 2.00
C VAL A 587 -52.55 -0.14 0.76
N VAL A 588 -51.35 0.19 0.26
CA VAL A 588 -50.69 -0.51 -0.83
C VAL A 588 -49.63 -1.46 -0.24
N ALA A 589 -49.70 -2.72 -0.64
CA ALA A 589 -48.75 -3.75 -0.24
C ALA A 589 -48.09 -4.41 -1.46
N CYS A 590 -46.76 -4.61 -1.40
CA CYS A 590 -46.04 -5.49 -2.29
C CYS A 590 -46.08 -6.92 -1.73
N THR A 591 -46.64 -7.86 -2.50
CA THR A 591 -46.99 -9.21 -1.98
C THR A 591 -46.04 -10.32 -2.44
N ASN A 592 -45.18 -10.09 -3.43
CA ASN A 592 -44.30 -11.10 -3.99
C ASN A 592 -42.81 -10.95 -3.56
N LEU A 593 -42.56 -10.29 -2.44
CA LEU A 593 -41.25 -10.29 -1.82
C LEU A 593 -41.03 -11.60 -1.04
N ALA A 594 -39.79 -12.08 -1.04
CA ALA A 594 -39.42 -13.26 -0.25
C ALA A 594 -39.68 -13.02 1.26
N PRO A 595 -40.26 -13.99 1.99
CA PRO A 595 -40.52 -13.87 3.41
C PRO A 595 -39.26 -13.56 4.20
N ARG A 596 -39.34 -12.62 5.15
CA ARG A 596 -38.21 -12.21 6.00
C ARG A 596 -38.56 -12.30 7.49
N LYS A 597 -37.69 -12.93 8.30
CA LYS A 597 -37.85 -12.95 9.75
C LYS A 597 -37.30 -11.68 10.39
N MET A 598 -38.11 -11.00 11.18
CA MET A 598 -37.73 -9.82 11.96
C MET A 598 -38.25 -9.96 13.39
N MET A 599 -37.36 -9.86 14.39
CA MET A 599 -37.68 -10.00 15.83
C MET A 599 -38.48 -11.28 16.17
N GLY A 600 -38.23 -12.39 15.43
CA GLY A 600 -38.91 -13.67 15.64
C GLY A 600 -40.25 -13.82 14.93
N LEU A 601 -40.74 -12.79 14.27
CA LEU A 601 -41.95 -12.80 13.45
C LEU A 601 -41.58 -12.83 11.96
N GLU A 602 -42.43 -13.40 11.11
CA GLU A 602 -42.20 -13.49 9.67
C GLU A 602 -43.00 -12.39 8.95
N SER A 603 -42.31 -11.59 8.13
CA SER A 603 -42.92 -10.58 7.26
C SER A 603 -43.01 -11.12 5.84
N ASN A 604 -44.23 -11.18 5.32
CA ASN A 604 -44.56 -11.75 4.00
C ASN A 604 -44.94 -10.64 2.99
N GLY A 605 -44.06 -9.67 2.81
CA GLY A 605 -44.27 -8.54 1.93
C GLY A 605 -43.82 -7.21 2.54
N MET A 606 -44.21 -6.12 1.92
CA MET A 606 -43.81 -4.77 2.34
C MET A 606 -44.98 -3.77 2.12
N LEU A 607 -45.21 -2.89 3.09
CA LEU A 607 -46.10 -1.73 2.91
C LEU A 607 -45.39 -0.62 2.14
N ILE A 608 -46.05 0.04 1.25
CA ILE A 608 -45.49 1.13 0.43
C ILE A 608 -45.70 2.47 1.13
N SER A 609 -44.63 3.20 1.31
CA SER A 609 -44.59 4.51 1.94
C SER A 609 -43.87 5.51 1.04
N ALA A 610 -44.29 6.76 1.06
CA ALA A 610 -43.53 7.87 0.54
C ALA A 610 -42.58 8.35 1.62
N VAL A 611 -41.27 8.37 1.31
CA VAL A 611 -40.21 8.76 2.26
C VAL A 611 -39.45 9.92 1.67
N LYS A 612 -39.13 10.93 2.49
CA LYS A 612 -38.23 12.03 2.14
C LYS A 612 -37.23 12.24 3.28
N GLU A 613 -35.96 12.22 2.93
CA GLU A 613 -34.89 12.66 3.85
C GLU A 613 -34.85 14.19 3.86
N GLU A 614 -34.85 14.77 5.06
CA GLU A 614 -34.69 16.21 5.28
C GLU A 614 -33.18 16.54 5.42
N PRO A 615 -32.76 17.81 5.19
CA PRO A 615 -31.35 18.22 5.25
C PRO A 615 -30.64 18.00 6.60
N ASP A 616 -31.41 17.79 7.68
CA ASP A 616 -30.91 17.50 9.03
C ASP A 616 -30.72 16.00 9.31
N GLY A 617 -30.88 15.14 8.29
CA GLY A 617 -30.77 13.68 8.41
C GLY A 617 -31.99 13.00 9.03
N SER A 618 -33.10 13.73 9.29
CA SER A 618 -34.38 13.16 9.69
C SER A 618 -35.17 12.68 8.48
N GLU A 619 -35.93 11.59 8.64
CA GLU A 619 -36.86 11.11 7.61
C GLU A 619 -38.29 11.57 7.90
N LYS A 620 -39.01 12.01 6.86
CA LYS A 620 -40.47 12.14 6.88
C LYS A 620 -41.08 11.00 6.07
N LEU A 621 -41.94 10.21 6.72
CA LEU A 621 -42.55 9.03 6.13
C LEU A 621 -44.07 9.19 6.14
N HIS A 622 -44.69 8.91 4.98
CA HIS A 622 -46.15 8.84 4.80
C HIS A 622 -46.53 7.49 4.19
N LEU A 623 -47.30 6.69 4.91
CA LEU A 623 -47.84 5.43 4.39
C LEU A 623 -48.83 5.76 3.26
N ILE A 624 -48.71 5.07 2.11
CA ILE A 624 -49.64 5.25 0.97
C ILE A 624 -50.99 4.64 1.36
N MET A 625 -51.94 5.51 1.70
CA MET A 625 -53.33 5.15 2.03
C MET A 625 -54.24 5.50 0.87
N LEU A 626 -55.17 4.60 0.58
CA LEU A 626 -56.19 4.77 -0.43
C LEU A 626 -57.55 5.07 0.22
N ASP A 627 -58.55 5.44 -0.58
CA ASP A 627 -59.92 5.55 -0.08
C ASP A 627 -60.38 4.21 0.49
N ASP A 628 -60.90 4.21 1.72
CA ASP A 628 -61.33 3.00 2.43
C ASP A 628 -62.44 2.23 1.76
N LYS A 629 -63.04 2.79 0.71
CA LYS A 629 -64.03 2.13 -0.17
C LYS A 629 -63.41 1.24 -1.24
N VAL A 630 -62.08 1.35 -1.45
CA VAL A 630 -61.39 0.48 -2.42
C VAL A 630 -61.30 -0.92 -1.85
N PRO A 631 -61.82 -1.95 -2.55
CA PRO A 631 -61.77 -3.34 -2.06
C PRO A 631 -60.32 -3.83 -1.94
N ALA A 632 -60.10 -4.77 -1.03
CA ALA A 632 -58.80 -5.47 -0.89
C ALA A 632 -58.57 -6.40 -2.10
N GLY A 633 -57.28 -6.59 -2.44
CA GLY A 633 -56.87 -7.52 -3.47
C GLY A 633 -56.87 -7.01 -4.90
N TYR A 634 -57.11 -5.73 -5.13
CA TYR A 634 -56.99 -5.14 -6.47
C TYR A 634 -55.52 -4.90 -6.79
N GLY A 635 -55.08 -5.44 -7.95
CA GLY A 635 -53.74 -5.19 -8.46
C GLY A 635 -53.56 -3.73 -8.88
N LEU A 636 -52.36 -3.17 -8.64
CA LEU A 636 -51.96 -1.87 -9.15
C LEU A 636 -51.08 -2.09 -10.39
N CYS A 637 -51.40 -1.35 -11.46
CA CYS A 637 -50.73 -1.44 -12.75
C CYS A 637 -50.33 -0.03 -13.22
#